data_1e233835898ed897f868411ff1a7ac12
#
_entry.id   1e233835898ed897f868411ff1a7ac12
#
_cell.length_a   1.000
_cell.length_b   1.000
_cell.length_c   1.000
_cell.angle_alpha   90.00
_cell.angle_beta   90.00
_cell.angle_gamma   90.00
#
_symmetry.space_group_name_H-M   'P 1'
#
loop_
_entity.id
_entity.type
_entity.pdbx_description
1 polymer ?
#
loop_
_entity_poly.entity_id
_entity_poly.type
_entity_poly.pdbx_seq_one_letter_code
_entity_poly.pdbx_strand_id
1 'polypeptide(L)'
;MRMRTTDINKIKAIKESVLNLSQDVGLSNMTTAKIAKEAGVSPATIYLHYHDKTDLLSRLYEEVKVKLHEGLDQAIDQTQNLEVQIGQAIRFSVAQYRKFPKQAYFMGTLWSNQELLDQHAIEFGNTMESPLADLFVRIQQSPEYSPLSHDVLEIFFTVPTLVLEREPKMDEKELNQIINMVTKAIKK
;
A
#
# COMPACT_ATOMS: atom_id res chain seq x y z
N MET A 1 14.24 7.39 -26.11
CA MET A 1 15.54 7.88 -25.60
C MET A 1 16.01 6.93 -24.48
N ARG A 2 17.18 6.30 -24.61
CA ARG A 2 17.64 5.29 -23.60
C ARG A 2 18.19 6.05 -22.39
N MET A 3 17.53 5.95 -21.24
CA MET A 3 17.96 6.59 -19.99
C MET A 3 19.35 6.06 -19.57
N ARG A 4 20.28 6.97 -19.19
CA ARG A 4 21.63 6.57 -18.74
C ARG A 4 21.54 5.86 -17.40
N THR A 5 22.39 4.85 -17.15
CA THR A 5 22.46 4.09 -15.88
C THR A 5 22.58 5.01 -14.65
N THR A 6 23.29 6.12 -14.79
CA THR A 6 23.43 7.16 -13.75
C THR A 6 22.09 7.81 -13.39
N ASP A 7 21.19 8.01 -14.35
CA ASP A 7 19.87 8.63 -14.10
C ASP A 7 18.94 7.64 -13.39
N ILE A 8 18.99 6.37 -13.76
CA ILE A 8 18.24 5.28 -13.06
C ILE A 8 18.65 5.19 -11.58
N ASN A 9 19.96 5.25 -11.30
CA ASN A 9 20.46 5.20 -9.92
C ASN A 9 20.03 6.41 -9.10
N LYS A 10 19.99 7.62 -9.70
CA LYS A 10 19.50 8.83 -9.03
C LYS A 10 18.00 8.73 -8.71
N ILE A 11 17.19 8.28 -9.66
CA ILE A 11 15.74 8.07 -9.44
C ILE A 11 15.52 7.07 -8.31
N LYS A 12 16.27 5.96 -8.31
CA LYS A 12 16.19 4.97 -7.23
C LYS A 12 16.55 5.59 -5.88
N ALA A 13 17.64 6.36 -5.79
CA ALA A 13 18.04 7.04 -4.57
C ALA A 13 16.99 8.05 -4.09
N ILE A 14 16.36 8.80 -4.99
CA ILE A 14 15.28 9.73 -4.67
C ILE A 14 14.08 8.96 -4.06
N LYS A 15 13.63 7.87 -4.69
CA LYS A 15 12.53 7.05 -4.20
C LYS A 15 12.82 6.41 -2.83
N GLU A 16 14.01 5.86 -2.64
CA GLU A 16 14.46 5.32 -1.35
C GLU A 16 14.45 6.41 -0.25
N SER A 17 14.91 7.62 -0.59
CA SER A 17 14.90 8.75 0.35
C SER A 17 13.50 9.18 0.74
N VAL A 18 12.53 9.15 -0.19
CA VAL A 18 11.12 9.39 0.14
C VAL A 18 10.60 8.36 1.13
N LEU A 19 10.88 7.07 0.89
CA LEU A 19 10.45 5.99 1.78
C LEU A 19 11.06 6.11 3.18
N ASN A 20 12.37 6.47 3.29
CA ASN A 20 13.02 6.70 4.57
C ASN A 20 12.41 7.89 5.30
N LEU A 21 12.35 9.04 4.64
CA LEU A 21 11.82 10.27 5.23
C LEU A 21 10.34 10.18 5.60
N SER A 22 9.56 9.32 4.94
CA SER A 22 8.15 9.10 5.30
C SER A 22 8.03 8.57 6.72
N GLN A 23 8.96 7.72 7.17
CA GLN A 23 9.00 7.17 8.53
C GLN A 23 9.65 8.14 9.52
N ASP A 24 10.75 8.80 9.11
CA ASP A 24 11.59 9.58 10.02
C ASP A 24 10.97 10.95 10.37
N VAL A 25 10.40 11.64 9.40
CA VAL A 25 9.88 13.02 9.58
C VAL A 25 8.42 13.18 9.19
N GLY A 26 7.82 12.16 8.57
CA GLY A 26 6.45 12.18 8.04
C GLY A 26 6.32 12.97 6.73
N LEU A 27 5.25 12.67 5.97
CA LEU A 27 5.02 13.24 4.64
C LEU A 27 4.80 14.76 4.66
N SER A 28 4.14 15.29 5.71
CA SER A 28 3.86 16.72 5.83
C SER A 28 5.13 17.56 6.02
N ASN A 29 6.13 17.02 6.75
CA ASN A 29 7.40 17.69 7.01
C ASN A 29 8.48 17.42 5.95
N MET A 30 8.17 16.55 4.99
CA MET A 30 9.06 16.20 3.89
C MET A 30 9.06 17.31 2.83
N THR A 31 10.24 17.79 2.47
CA THR A 31 10.45 18.79 1.40
C THR A 31 11.37 18.22 0.31
N THR A 32 11.27 18.73 -0.92
CA THR A 32 12.17 18.34 -2.02
C THR A 32 13.64 18.58 -1.66
N ALA A 33 13.95 19.62 -0.87
CA ALA A 33 15.30 19.87 -0.39
C ALA A 33 15.80 18.76 0.56
N LYS A 34 14.96 18.28 1.49
CA LYS A 34 15.29 17.15 2.38
C LYS A 34 15.49 15.86 1.58
N ILE A 35 14.60 15.58 0.62
CA ILE A 35 14.70 14.41 -0.27
C ILE A 35 16.02 14.47 -1.06
N ALA A 36 16.34 15.61 -1.67
CA ALA A 36 17.57 15.78 -2.44
C ALA A 36 18.83 15.56 -1.58
N LYS A 37 18.83 16.11 -0.37
CA LYS A 37 19.93 15.93 0.60
C LYS A 37 20.12 14.47 0.96
N GLU A 38 19.05 13.78 1.32
CA GLU A 38 19.06 12.35 1.67
C GLU A 38 19.51 11.48 0.49
N ALA A 39 19.02 11.77 -0.73
CA ALA A 39 19.38 11.07 -1.96
C ALA A 39 20.80 11.36 -2.47
N GLY A 40 21.51 12.33 -1.89
CA GLY A 40 22.82 12.75 -2.39
C GLY A 40 22.79 13.40 -3.77
N VAL A 41 21.67 14.08 -4.10
CA VAL A 41 21.49 14.78 -5.39
C VAL A 41 21.18 16.27 -5.17
N SER A 42 21.26 17.06 -6.24
CA SER A 42 20.77 18.45 -6.18
C SER A 42 19.23 18.50 -6.24
N PRO A 43 18.56 19.51 -5.63
CA PRO A 43 17.13 19.70 -5.83
C PRO A 43 16.72 19.80 -7.31
N ALA A 44 17.56 20.43 -8.15
CA ALA A 44 17.35 20.50 -9.59
C ALA A 44 17.27 19.12 -10.25
N THR A 45 17.97 18.11 -9.70
CA THR A 45 17.89 16.72 -10.20
C THR A 45 16.50 16.13 -9.99
N ILE A 46 15.82 16.43 -8.87
CA ILE A 46 14.44 15.99 -8.63
C ILE A 46 13.52 16.59 -9.69
N TYR A 47 13.63 17.90 -9.96
CA TYR A 47 12.79 18.60 -10.94
C TYR A 47 13.06 18.23 -12.40
N LEU A 48 14.15 17.50 -12.69
CA LEU A 48 14.36 16.89 -14.01
C LEU A 48 13.45 15.66 -14.25
N HIS A 49 12.95 15.04 -13.19
CA HIS A 49 12.19 13.79 -13.26
C HIS A 49 10.74 13.92 -12.75
N TYR A 50 10.47 14.89 -11.89
CA TYR A 50 9.19 15.12 -11.26
C TYR A 50 8.85 16.60 -11.28
N HIS A 51 7.60 16.93 -11.60
CA HIS A 51 7.15 18.30 -11.67
C HIS A 51 7.23 19.01 -10.30
N ASP A 52 6.80 18.34 -9.26
CA ASP A 52 6.84 18.81 -7.87
C ASP A 52 6.83 17.64 -6.87
N LYS A 53 6.64 17.94 -5.57
CA LYS A 53 6.58 16.92 -4.54
C LYS A 53 5.35 16.01 -4.70
N THR A 54 4.21 16.57 -5.07
CA THR A 54 2.96 15.81 -5.25
C THR A 54 3.12 14.81 -6.38
N ASP A 55 3.67 15.20 -7.54
CA ASP A 55 3.97 14.30 -8.65
C ASP A 55 4.94 13.18 -8.22
N LEU A 56 6.02 13.50 -7.50
CA LEU A 56 6.94 12.49 -6.96
C LEU A 56 6.24 11.47 -6.06
N LEU A 57 5.42 11.95 -5.11
CA LEU A 57 4.69 11.08 -4.19
C LEU A 57 3.67 10.22 -4.95
N SER A 58 2.96 10.79 -5.91
CA SER A 58 1.96 10.11 -6.73
C SER A 58 2.55 8.99 -7.58
N ARG A 59 3.64 9.28 -8.32
CA ARG A 59 4.32 8.23 -9.13
C ARG A 59 4.90 7.12 -8.25
N LEU A 60 5.47 7.47 -7.10
CA LEU A 60 5.96 6.45 -6.17
C LEU A 60 4.82 5.63 -5.55
N TYR A 61 3.68 6.26 -5.24
CA TYR A 61 2.48 5.57 -4.74
C TYR A 61 2.00 4.50 -5.72
N GLU A 62 1.87 4.85 -7.01
CA GLU A 62 1.45 3.91 -8.05
C GLU A 62 2.40 2.70 -8.16
N GLU A 63 3.72 2.96 -8.18
CA GLU A 63 4.72 1.89 -8.24
C GLU A 63 4.68 0.98 -7.00
N VAL A 64 4.55 1.58 -5.81
CA VAL A 64 4.47 0.84 -4.55
C VAL A 64 3.18 0.03 -4.49
N LYS A 65 2.05 0.57 -4.94
CA LYS A 65 0.78 -0.16 -4.99
C LYS A 65 0.88 -1.40 -5.88
N VAL A 66 1.40 -1.26 -7.10
CA VAL A 66 1.63 -2.42 -7.99
C VAL A 66 2.52 -3.45 -7.32
N LYS A 67 3.65 -3.03 -6.72
CA LYS A 67 4.60 -3.92 -6.07
C LYS A 67 4.00 -4.68 -4.88
N LEU A 68 3.19 -4.02 -4.06
CA LEU A 68 2.57 -4.66 -2.89
C LEU A 68 1.44 -5.63 -3.27
N HIS A 69 0.89 -5.52 -4.48
CA HIS A 69 -0.13 -6.43 -4.99
C HIS A 69 0.46 -7.55 -5.87
N GLU A 70 1.75 -7.52 -6.17
CA GLU A 70 2.42 -8.55 -6.99
C GLU A 70 2.32 -9.93 -6.32
N GLY A 71 1.70 -10.89 -7.01
CA GLY A 71 1.48 -12.26 -6.54
C GLY A 71 0.17 -12.47 -5.76
N LEU A 72 -0.68 -11.47 -5.64
CA LEU A 72 -1.97 -11.58 -4.95
C LEU A 72 -2.92 -12.56 -5.66
N ASP A 73 -2.86 -12.62 -6.98
CA ASP A 73 -3.61 -13.56 -7.83
C ASP A 73 -3.28 -15.03 -7.53
N GLN A 74 -2.04 -15.30 -7.15
CA GLN A 74 -1.59 -16.63 -6.75
C GLN A 74 -1.89 -16.94 -5.28
N ALA A 75 -2.03 -15.91 -4.46
CA ALA A 75 -2.27 -16.04 -3.02
C ALA A 75 -3.75 -16.30 -2.68
N ILE A 76 -4.69 -15.85 -3.51
CA ILE A 76 -6.13 -16.03 -3.30
C ILE A 76 -6.63 -17.16 -4.20
N ASP A 77 -6.93 -18.32 -3.60
CA ASP A 77 -7.54 -19.46 -4.28
C ASP A 77 -9.05 -19.23 -4.43
N GLN A 78 -9.47 -18.83 -5.62
CA GLN A 78 -10.87 -18.52 -5.94
C GLN A 78 -11.79 -19.76 -5.89
N THR A 79 -11.26 -20.97 -5.81
CA THR A 79 -12.06 -22.22 -5.67
C THR A 79 -12.53 -22.45 -4.24
N GLN A 80 -11.93 -21.75 -3.27
CA GLN A 80 -12.31 -21.83 -1.86
C GLN A 80 -13.52 -20.95 -1.54
N ASN A 81 -14.15 -21.16 -0.36
CA ASN A 81 -15.20 -20.27 0.12
C ASN A 81 -14.65 -18.88 0.48
N LEU A 82 -15.52 -17.88 0.59
CA LEU A 82 -15.13 -16.49 0.85
C LEU A 82 -14.35 -16.32 2.16
N GLU A 83 -14.67 -17.08 3.20
CA GLU A 83 -13.98 -17.02 4.49
C GLU A 83 -12.49 -17.38 4.36
N VAL A 84 -12.18 -18.43 3.60
CA VAL A 84 -10.80 -18.84 3.30
C VAL A 84 -10.11 -17.76 2.47
N GLN A 85 -10.76 -17.24 1.45
CA GLN A 85 -10.20 -16.19 0.58
C GLN A 85 -9.91 -14.89 1.34
N ILE A 86 -10.78 -14.49 2.27
CA ILE A 86 -10.55 -13.36 3.19
C ILE A 86 -9.28 -13.60 4.00
N GLY A 87 -9.16 -14.78 4.59
CA GLY A 87 -7.95 -15.15 5.34
C GLY A 87 -6.67 -15.13 4.50
N GLN A 88 -6.74 -15.62 3.27
CA GLN A 88 -5.61 -15.60 2.32
C GLN A 88 -5.20 -14.17 1.95
N ALA A 89 -6.16 -13.29 1.63
CA ALA A 89 -5.91 -11.89 1.30
C ALA A 89 -5.24 -11.14 2.46
N ILE A 90 -5.74 -11.31 3.68
CA ILE A 90 -5.17 -10.70 4.89
C ILE A 90 -3.75 -11.22 5.14
N ARG A 91 -3.53 -12.54 5.05
CA ARG A 91 -2.19 -13.12 5.22
C ARG A 91 -1.20 -12.60 4.19
N PHE A 92 -1.64 -12.47 2.94
CA PHE A 92 -0.83 -11.89 1.88
C PHE A 92 -0.41 -10.45 2.24
N SER A 93 -1.37 -9.61 2.64
CA SER A 93 -1.09 -8.21 3.02
C SER A 93 -0.09 -8.12 4.19
N VAL A 94 -0.25 -8.97 5.21
CA VAL A 94 0.71 -9.06 6.34
C VAL A 94 2.10 -9.53 5.88
N ALA A 95 2.17 -10.51 4.97
CA ALA A 95 3.44 -10.97 4.41
C ALA A 95 4.14 -9.89 3.59
N GLN A 96 3.39 -9.12 2.79
CA GLN A 96 3.94 -7.97 2.04
C GLN A 96 4.43 -6.87 2.98
N TYR A 97 3.69 -6.57 4.06
CA TYR A 97 4.14 -5.62 5.08
C TYR A 97 5.49 -6.04 5.68
N ARG A 98 5.62 -7.31 6.08
CA ARG A 98 6.86 -7.86 6.63
C ARG A 98 8.03 -7.81 5.64
N LYS A 99 7.74 -8.07 4.36
CA LYS A 99 8.75 -8.07 3.29
C LYS A 99 9.17 -6.66 2.86
N PHE A 100 8.23 -5.71 2.86
CA PHE A 100 8.42 -4.35 2.35
C PHE A 100 7.88 -3.30 3.35
N PRO A 101 8.41 -3.23 4.59
CA PRO A 101 7.81 -2.43 5.65
C PRO A 101 7.76 -0.93 5.35
N LYS A 102 8.79 -0.37 4.69
CA LYS A 102 8.83 1.05 4.32
C LYS A 102 7.78 1.40 3.26
N GLN A 103 7.63 0.54 2.26
CA GLN A 103 6.64 0.69 1.19
C GLN A 103 5.21 0.57 1.74
N ALA A 104 4.98 -0.40 2.61
CA ALA A 104 3.67 -0.59 3.23
C ALA A 104 3.29 0.58 4.15
N TYR A 105 4.23 1.08 4.97
CA TYR A 105 4.03 2.28 5.78
C TYR A 105 3.72 3.51 4.92
N PHE A 106 4.50 3.74 3.85
CA PHE A 106 4.30 4.84 2.91
C PHE A 106 2.91 4.76 2.26
N MET A 107 2.51 3.58 1.80
CA MET A 107 1.19 3.32 1.21
C MET A 107 0.06 3.64 2.19
N GLY A 108 0.11 3.09 3.41
CA GLY A 108 -0.91 3.33 4.44
C GLY A 108 -1.02 4.80 4.85
N THR A 109 0.12 5.51 4.92
CA THR A 109 0.14 6.94 5.22
C THR A 109 -0.52 7.76 4.12
N LEU A 110 -0.26 7.47 2.84
CA LEU A 110 -0.88 8.18 1.71
C LEU A 110 -2.36 7.83 1.55
N TRP A 111 -2.75 6.59 1.84
CA TRP A 111 -4.17 6.23 1.85
C TRP A 111 -4.99 7.07 2.84
N SER A 112 -4.40 7.40 3.99
CA SER A 112 -5.02 8.27 5.01
C SER A 112 -4.85 9.78 4.74
N ASN A 113 -4.05 10.18 3.76
CA ASN A 113 -3.72 11.57 3.43
C ASN A 113 -3.74 11.78 1.90
N GLN A 114 -4.87 11.44 1.27
CA GLN A 114 -5.00 11.47 -0.20
C GLN A 114 -4.84 12.87 -0.81
N GLU A 115 -4.99 13.93 -0.02
CA GLU A 115 -4.74 15.31 -0.43
C GLU A 115 -3.28 15.57 -0.83
N LEU A 116 -2.36 14.64 -0.50
CA LEU A 116 -0.95 14.69 -0.91
C LEU A 116 -0.70 14.08 -2.31
N LEU A 117 -1.72 13.42 -2.90
CA LEU A 117 -1.66 12.79 -4.21
C LEU A 117 -2.33 13.65 -5.28
N ASP A 118 -1.91 13.48 -6.53
CA ASP A 118 -2.64 14.02 -7.66
C ASP A 118 -3.90 13.18 -7.99
N GLN A 119 -4.81 13.76 -8.75
CA GLN A 119 -6.07 13.12 -9.13
C GLN A 119 -5.84 11.80 -9.87
N HIS A 120 -4.80 11.71 -10.72
CA HIS A 120 -4.48 10.49 -11.46
C HIS A 120 -4.10 9.33 -10.53
N ALA A 121 -3.27 9.59 -9.51
CA ALA A 121 -2.87 8.57 -8.55
C ALA A 121 -4.05 8.10 -7.68
N ILE A 122 -4.96 9.02 -7.30
CA ILE A 122 -6.18 8.67 -6.57
C ILE A 122 -7.07 7.76 -7.44
N GLU A 123 -7.32 8.14 -8.69
CA GLU A 123 -8.10 7.34 -9.64
C GLU A 123 -7.45 5.98 -9.89
N PHE A 124 -6.13 5.95 -10.13
CA PHE A 124 -5.36 4.71 -10.26
C PHE A 124 -5.54 3.82 -9.02
N GLY A 125 -5.46 4.40 -7.82
CA GLY A 125 -5.66 3.69 -6.56
C GLY A 125 -7.04 3.03 -6.45
N ASN A 126 -8.08 3.74 -6.89
CA ASN A 126 -9.48 3.30 -6.79
C ASN A 126 -9.92 2.35 -7.90
N THR A 127 -9.28 2.44 -9.08
CA THR A 127 -9.69 1.67 -10.27
C THR A 127 -8.75 0.52 -10.63
N MET A 128 -7.64 0.35 -9.91
CA MET A 128 -6.71 -0.73 -10.18
C MET A 128 -7.39 -2.08 -10.02
N GLU A 129 -7.58 -2.78 -11.15
CA GLU A 129 -8.08 -4.15 -11.14
C GLU A 129 -7.14 -5.05 -10.32
N SER A 130 -7.72 -5.78 -9.38
CA SER A 130 -6.96 -6.70 -8.54
C SER A 130 -7.85 -7.81 -7.99
N PRO A 131 -7.28 -8.99 -7.68
CA PRO A 131 -8.02 -10.08 -7.03
C PRO A 131 -8.67 -9.66 -5.71
N LEU A 132 -8.16 -8.64 -5.05
CA LEU A 132 -8.75 -8.08 -3.83
C LEU A 132 -10.03 -7.29 -4.13
N ALA A 133 -10.02 -6.46 -5.19
CA ALA A 133 -11.22 -5.75 -5.63
C ALA A 133 -12.34 -6.73 -6.03
N ASP A 134 -12.00 -7.78 -6.76
CA ASP A 134 -12.93 -8.86 -7.12
C ASP A 134 -13.47 -9.59 -5.88
N LEU A 135 -12.62 -9.84 -4.89
CA LEU A 135 -13.02 -10.44 -3.62
C LEU A 135 -14.03 -9.54 -2.88
N PHE A 136 -13.80 -8.23 -2.84
CA PHE A 136 -14.73 -7.28 -2.21
C PHE A 136 -16.09 -7.27 -2.90
N VAL A 137 -16.13 -7.28 -4.23
CA VAL A 137 -17.39 -7.39 -4.99
C VAL A 137 -18.14 -8.68 -4.60
N ARG A 138 -17.45 -9.82 -4.52
CA ARG A 138 -18.07 -11.09 -4.15
C ARG A 138 -18.55 -11.11 -2.70
N ILE A 139 -17.85 -10.48 -1.76
CA ILE A 139 -18.29 -10.30 -0.38
C ILE A 139 -19.58 -9.48 -0.34
N GLN A 140 -19.62 -8.34 -1.05
CA GLN A 140 -20.78 -7.44 -1.11
C GLN A 140 -22.03 -8.12 -1.70
N GLN A 141 -21.85 -9.03 -2.66
CA GLN A 141 -22.94 -9.77 -3.32
C GLN A 141 -23.39 -11.01 -2.52
N SER A 142 -22.63 -11.45 -1.53
CA SER A 142 -22.94 -12.65 -0.76
C SER A 142 -24.01 -12.39 0.30
N PRO A 143 -25.03 -13.27 0.41
CA PRO A 143 -26.05 -13.15 1.45
C PRO A 143 -25.52 -13.40 2.87
N GLU A 144 -24.34 -14.01 3.02
CA GLU A 144 -23.71 -14.34 4.29
C GLU A 144 -23.02 -13.15 4.95
N TYR A 145 -22.73 -12.09 4.17
CA TYR A 145 -21.96 -10.94 4.62
C TYR A 145 -22.84 -9.68 4.69
N SER A 146 -22.44 -8.76 5.54
CA SER A 146 -23.08 -7.44 5.64
C SER A 146 -22.85 -6.63 4.36
N PRO A 147 -23.82 -5.84 3.87
CA PRO A 147 -23.68 -5.04 2.65
C PRO A 147 -22.84 -3.78 2.91
N LEU A 148 -21.55 -3.99 3.22
CA LEU A 148 -20.60 -2.92 3.51
C LEU A 148 -20.10 -2.27 2.22
N SER A 149 -19.78 -0.99 2.27
CA SER A 149 -19.12 -0.30 1.15
C SER A 149 -17.69 -0.83 0.92
N HIS A 150 -17.13 -0.55 -0.26
CA HIS A 150 -15.75 -0.89 -0.59
C HIS A 150 -14.78 -0.34 0.47
N ASP A 151 -14.91 0.94 0.82
CA ASP A 151 -14.03 1.61 1.80
C ASP A 151 -14.08 0.96 3.18
N VAL A 152 -15.28 0.56 3.63
CA VAL A 152 -15.42 -0.15 4.92
C VAL A 152 -14.74 -1.51 4.90
N LEU A 153 -14.88 -2.28 3.81
CA LEU A 153 -14.16 -3.54 3.65
C LEU A 153 -12.65 -3.31 3.66
N GLU A 154 -12.17 -2.31 2.92
CA GLU A 154 -10.74 -1.96 2.88
C GLU A 154 -10.21 -1.64 4.28
N ILE A 155 -10.94 -0.86 5.09
CA ILE A 155 -10.57 -0.58 6.49
C ILE A 155 -10.42 -1.88 7.28
N PHE A 156 -11.39 -2.80 7.21
CA PHE A 156 -11.31 -4.08 7.93
C PHE A 156 -10.11 -4.92 7.49
N PHE A 157 -9.79 -4.93 6.20
CA PHE A 157 -8.66 -5.69 5.67
C PHE A 157 -7.30 -5.04 6.01
N THR A 158 -7.25 -3.75 6.35
CA THR A 158 -6.02 -3.09 6.82
C THR A 158 -5.77 -3.26 8.32
N VAL A 159 -6.77 -3.64 9.13
CA VAL A 159 -6.61 -3.83 10.59
C VAL A 159 -5.41 -4.70 10.95
N PRO A 160 -5.16 -5.88 10.32
CA PRO A 160 -4.02 -6.72 10.67
C PRO A 160 -2.66 -6.06 10.42
N THR A 161 -2.53 -5.26 9.37
CA THR A 161 -1.28 -4.52 9.07
C THR A 161 -1.08 -3.34 10.02
N LEU A 162 -2.16 -2.67 10.45
CA LEU A 162 -2.09 -1.63 11.49
C LEU A 162 -1.69 -2.21 12.86
N VAL A 163 -2.16 -3.41 13.20
CA VAL A 163 -1.69 -4.11 14.40
C VAL A 163 -0.22 -4.45 14.26
N LEU A 164 0.21 -5.01 13.13
CA LEU A 164 1.61 -5.37 12.89
C LEU A 164 2.55 -4.16 12.97
N GLU A 165 2.12 -2.98 12.56
CA GLU A 165 2.89 -1.74 12.67
C GLU A 165 3.20 -1.40 14.15
N ARG A 166 2.26 -1.65 15.06
CA ARG A 166 2.41 -1.40 16.50
C ARG A 166 3.03 -2.58 17.24
N GLU A 167 2.75 -3.79 16.76
CA GLU A 167 3.18 -5.07 17.34
C GLU A 167 4.00 -5.87 16.29
N PRO A 168 5.24 -5.45 15.96
CA PRO A 168 6.03 -6.08 14.89
C PRO A 168 6.32 -7.57 15.13
N LYS A 169 6.18 -8.05 16.38
CA LYS A 169 6.39 -9.44 16.78
C LYS A 169 5.10 -10.29 16.73
N MET A 170 3.98 -9.75 16.20
CA MET A 170 2.73 -10.51 16.06
C MET A 170 3.01 -11.90 15.48
N ASP A 171 2.61 -12.93 16.22
CA ASP A 171 2.79 -14.33 15.82
C ASP A 171 1.60 -14.86 14.99
N GLU A 172 1.72 -16.10 14.50
CA GLU A 172 0.67 -16.71 13.67
C GLU A 172 -0.63 -16.97 14.44
N LYS A 173 -0.57 -17.19 15.76
CA LYS A 173 -1.77 -17.37 16.59
C LYS A 173 -2.54 -16.06 16.70
N GLU A 174 -1.84 -14.97 16.95
CA GLU A 174 -2.43 -13.62 17.03
C GLU A 174 -2.99 -13.21 15.66
N LEU A 175 -2.25 -13.45 14.58
CA LEU A 175 -2.75 -13.19 13.22
C LEU A 175 -4.04 -13.96 12.93
N ASN A 176 -4.11 -15.26 13.31
CA ASN A 176 -5.32 -16.05 13.14
C ASN A 176 -6.50 -15.50 13.95
N GLN A 177 -6.25 -15.03 15.16
CA GLN A 177 -7.29 -14.39 15.98
C GLN A 177 -7.83 -13.13 15.31
N ILE A 178 -6.95 -12.27 14.78
CA ILE A 178 -7.34 -11.05 14.08
C ILE A 178 -8.13 -11.37 12.80
N ILE A 179 -7.67 -12.33 11.99
CA ILE A 179 -8.42 -12.80 10.81
C ILE A 179 -9.83 -13.24 11.18
N ASN A 180 -9.96 -14.06 12.24
CA ASN A 180 -11.26 -14.50 12.72
C ASN A 180 -12.14 -13.33 13.19
N MET A 181 -11.57 -12.36 13.87
CA MET A 181 -12.30 -11.15 14.32
C MET A 181 -12.78 -10.33 13.11
N VAL A 182 -11.93 -10.07 12.14
CA VAL A 182 -12.28 -9.35 10.92
C VAL A 182 -13.39 -10.09 10.17
N THR A 183 -13.20 -11.39 9.93
CA THR A 183 -14.19 -12.20 9.19
C THR A 183 -15.55 -12.20 9.89
N LYS A 184 -15.59 -12.34 11.21
CA LYS A 184 -16.85 -12.29 12.00
C LYS A 184 -17.49 -10.90 11.98
N ALA A 185 -16.69 -9.83 12.00
CA ALA A 185 -17.21 -8.48 12.02
C ALA A 185 -17.92 -8.08 10.71
N ILE A 186 -17.54 -8.68 9.58
CA ILE A 186 -18.16 -8.41 8.27
C ILE A 186 -19.28 -9.41 7.90
N LYS A 187 -19.44 -10.52 8.65
CA LYS A 187 -20.58 -11.44 8.51
C LYS A 187 -21.86 -10.85 9.08
N LYS A 188 -23.00 -11.37 8.60
CA LYS A 188 -24.34 -11.08 9.20
C LYS A 188 -24.54 -11.87 10.47
#